data_7ae1173acc7fb1852c8a9f7ee9a30f91
#
_entry.id   7ae1173acc7fb1852c8a9f7ee9a30f91
#
_cell.length_a   1.000
_cell.length_b   1.000
_cell.length_c   1.000
_cell.angle_alpha   90.00
_cell.angle_beta   90.00
_cell.angle_gamma   90.00
#
_symmetry.space_group_name_H-M   'P 1'
#
loop_
_entity.id
_entity.type
_entity.pdbx_description
1 polymer ?
#
loop_
_entity_poly.entity_id
_entity_poly.type
_entity_poly.pdbx_seq_one_letter_code
_entity_poly.pdbx_strand_id
1 'polypeptide(L)'
;MHRSNVSKELNCLVQEKKALKVKGKPVLYLGKKAIEDKFFTKLSTEEYDSLDDLQSSILGKKEIEEEKIKREGPFNLIGYNGSLKGAIEKAKAAIIYPPKGLNVLITGSTGVGKSTFAECMYKYSIETGILKKDAAFIVFNCADYSDNPNLLLSQLFGYVKGAFTGANKDKYGLVQEANNGILFLDEVHRLPAEGQEMLFLLMDKGIYRRL
;
A
#
# COMPACT_ATOMS: atom_id res chain seq x y z
N MET A 1 -16.24 8.97 -44.06
CA MET A 1 -14.78 9.04 -44.25
C MET A 1 -14.19 7.63 -44.10
N HIS A 2 -13.49 7.14 -45.13
CA HIS A 2 -12.88 5.81 -45.09
C HIS A 2 -11.70 5.80 -44.14
N ARG A 3 -11.59 4.78 -43.24
CA ARG A 3 -10.48 4.58 -42.28
C ARG A 3 -9.07 4.68 -42.90
N SER A 4 -8.92 4.31 -44.19
CA SER A 4 -7.65 4.39 -44.93
C SER A 4 -7.15 5.81 -45.19
N ASN A 5 -8.04 6.82 -45.27
CA ASN A 5 -7.65 8.20 -45.53
C ASN A 5 -7.14 8.88 -44.26
N VAL A 6 -7.78 8.63 -43.14
CA VAL A 6 -7.35 9.19 -41.84
C VAL A 6 -5.93 8.74 -41.45
N SER A 7 -5.62 7.47 -41.63
CA SER A 7 -4.28 6.95 -41.36
C SER A 7 -3.19 7.55 -42.27
N LYS A 8 -3.53 7.86 -43.54
CA LYS A 8 -2.61 8.52 -44.47
C LYS A 8 -2.35 9.96 -44.05
N GLU A 9 -3.40 10.71 -43.71
CA GLU A 9 -3.27 12.09 -43.22
C GLU A 9 -2.45 12.18 -41.92
N LEU A 10 -2.70 11.27 -40.98
CA LEU A 10 -1.93 11.21 -39.73
C LEU A 10 -0.46 10.90 -39.97
N ASN A 11 -0.12 9.97 -40.86
CA ASN A 11 1.26 9.70 -41.21
C ASN A 11 1.92 10.89 -41.95
N CYS A 12 1.18 11.67 -42.75
CA CYS A 12 1.67 12.90 -43.35
C CYS A 12 2.06 13.92 -42.28
N LEU A 13 1.24 14.11 -41.23
CA LEU A 13 1.55 14.98 -40.11
C LEU A 13 2.80 14.53 -39.31
N VAL A 14 3.07 13.22 -39.27
CA VAL A 14 4.32 12.72 -38.69
C VAL A 14 5.52 13.08 -39.53
N GLN A 15 5.43 12.93 -40.85
CA GLN A 15 6.48 13.36 -41.79
C GLN A 15 6.74 14.85 -41.76
N GLU A 16 5.68 15.66 -41.59
CA GLU A 16 5.79 17.11 -41.40
C GLU A 16 6.29 17.52 -40.01
N LYS A 17 6.64 16.56 -39.14
CA LYS A 17 7.09 16.76 -37.74
C LYS A 17 6.07 17.47 -36.83
N LYS A 18 4.78 17.45 -37.19
CA LYS A 18 3.69 18.02 -36.43
C LYS A 18 3.07 17.04 -35.44
N ALA A 19 3.20 15.73 -35.71
CA ALA A 19 2.68 14.66 -34.87
C ALA A 19 3.77 13.65 -34.52
N LEU A 20 3.59 12.97 -33.40
CA LEU A 20 4.34 11.81 -32.96
C LEU A 20 3.52 10.56 -33.22
N LYS A 21 4.16 9.47 -33.61
CA LYS A 21 3.54 8.16 -33.79
C LYS A 21 4.12 7.18 -32.79
N VAL A 22 3.27 6.60 -31.97
CA VAL A 22 3.65 5.53 -31.05
C VAL A 22 3.09 4.22 -31.57
N LYS A 23 3.99 3.29 -31.88
CA LYS A 23 3.63 1.95 -32.36
C LYS A 23 3.02 1.15 -31.22
N GLY A 24 2.01 0.36 -31.51
CA GLY A 24 1.32 -0.47 -30.51
C GLY A 24 -0.04 -0.96 -31.02
N LYS A 25 -0.81 -1.56 -30.15
CA LYS A 25 -2.19 -1.94 -30.40
C LYS A 25 -3.08 -1.29 -29.32
N PRO A 26 -3.75 -0.14 -29.63
CA PRO A 26 -3.77 0.60 -30.89
C PRO A 26 -2.51 1.46 -31.16
N VAL A 27 -2.29 1.84 -32.43
CA VAL A 27 -1.30 2.86 -32.80
C VAL A 27 -1.82 4.22 -32.37
N LEU A 28 -1.00 5.00 -31.66
CA LEU A 28 -1.36 6.34 -31.17
C LEU A 28 -0.66 7.43 -31.98
N TYR A 29 -1.38 8.52 -32.23
CA TYR A 29 -0.84 9.73 -32.84
C TYR A 29 -1.05 10.90 -31.88
N LEU A 30 0.01 11.63 -31.57
CA LEU A 30 0.02 12.70 -30.57
C LEU A 30 0.56 13.98 -31.19
N GLY A 31 0.02 15.14 -30.83
CA GLY A 31 0.53 16.42 -31.28
C GLY A 31 1.91 16.72 -30.69
N LYS A 32 2.95 16.81 -31.54
CA LYS A 32 4.33 16.99 -31.10
C LYS A 32 4.49 18.27 -30.27
N LYS A 33 4.05 19.39 -30.79
CA LYS A 33 4.15 20.68 -30.11
C LYS A 33 3.43 20.69 -28.75
N ALA A 34 2.25 20.09 -28.66
CA ALA A 34 1.50 20.03 -27.40
C ALA A 34 2.24 19.24 -26.31
N ILE A 35 3.00 18.20 -26.70
CA ILE A 35 3.83 17.43 -25.76
C ILE A 35 5.09 18.22 -25.38
N GLU A 36 5.78 18.79 -26.36
CA GLU A 36 6.99 19.58 -26.11
C GLU A 36 6.71 20.80 -25.21
N ASP A 37 5.60 21.50 -25.42
CA ASP A 37 5.17 22.65 -24.61
C ASP A 37 4.77 22.20 -23.19
N LYS A 38 4.07 21.07 -23.06
CA LYS A 38 3.59 20.57 -21.76
C LYS A 38 4.71 20.05 -20.87
N PHE A 39 5.74 19.44 -21.45
CA PHE A 39 6.85 18.82 -20.71
C PHE A 39 8.16 19.61 -20.78
N PHE A 40 8.15 20.81 -21.39
CA PHE A 40 9.30 21.70 -21.55
C PHE A 40 10.53 20.98 -22.14
N THR A 41 10.32 20.07 -23.08
CA THR A 41 11.35 19.25 -23.71
C THR A 41 11.27 19.34 -25.22
N LYS A 42 12.38 19.04 -25.91
CA LYS A 42 12.42 18.90 -27.37
C LYS A 42 12.62 17.43 -27.73
N LEU A 43 11.75 16.90 -28.56
CA LEU A 43 11.80 15.51 -28.99
C LEU A 43 12.56 15.41 -30.31
N SER A 44 13.57 14.53 -30.34
CA SER A 44 14.47 14.33 -31.48
C SER A 44 13.90 13.41 -32.57
N THR A 45 12.93 12.57 -32.19
CA THR A 45 12.28 11.60 -33.10
C THR A 45 10.78 11.78 -33.11
N GLU A 46 10.16 11.40 -34.24
CA GLU A 46 8.71 11.46 -34.42
C GLU A 46 8.03 10.10 -34.29
N GLU A 47 8.79 8.99 -34.30
CA GLU A 47 8.28 7.63 -34.13
C GLU A 47 8.90 6.95 -32.91
N TYR A 48 8.08 6.28 -32.10
CA TYR A 48 8.42 5.54 -30.90
C TYR A 48 7.84 4.14 -30.98
N ASP A 49 8.56 3.15 -30.47
CA ASP A 49 8.13 1.76 -30.53
C ASP A 49 7.09 1.42 -29.45
N SER A 50 7.07 2.19 -28.34
CA SER A 50 6.10 2.06 -27.25
C SER A 50 5.83 3.40 -26.56
N LEU A 51 4.79 3.44 -25.71
CA LEU A 51 4.54 4.58 -24.83
C LEU A 51 5.69 4.77 -23.81
N ASP A 52 6.29 3.69 -23.34
CA ASP A 52 7.41 3.73 -22.41
C ASP A 52 8.66 4.35 -23.05
N ASP A 53 8.87 4.09 -24.35
CA ASP A 53 9.96 4.68 -25.11
C ASP A 53 9.77 6.20 -25.30
N LEU A 54 8.54 6.63 -25.59
CA LEU A 54 8.19 8.06 -25.62
C LEU A 54 8.37 8.71 -24.23
N GLN A 55 7.90 8.08 -23.16
CA GLN A 55 8.09 8.57 -21.79
C GLN A 55 9.57 8.70 -21.43
N SER A 56 10.38 7.71 -21.83
CA SER A 56 11.83 7.73 -21.65
C SER A 56 12.50 8.91 -22.32
N SER A 57 12.00 9.31 -23.48
CA SER A 57 12.51 10.46 -24.24
C SER A 57 12.05 11.81 -23.68
N ILE A 58 10.88 11.85 -22.99
CA ILE A 58 10.35 13.04 -22.35
C ILE A 58 11.01 13.32 -21.00
N LEU A 59 11.10 12.29 -20.13
CA LEU A 59 11.46 12.43 -18.72
C LEU A 59 12.96 12.17 -18.45
N GLY A 60 13.70 11.66 -19.43
CA GLY A 60 15.08 11.20 -19.23
C GLY A 60 15.17 9.87 -18.46
N LYS A 61 16.18 9.07 -18.74
CA LYS A 61 16.32 7.72 -18.16
C LYS A 61 16.34 7.68 -16.62
N LYS A 62 16.83 8.74 -15.98
CA LYS A 62 16.99 8.77 -14.51
C LYS A 62 15.67 8.92 -13.76
N GLU A 63 14.75 9.77 -14.27
CA GLU A 63 13.44 9.95 -13.64
C GLU A 63 12.53 8.72 -13.80
N ILE A 64 12.70 7.97 -14.91
CA ILE A 64 11.94 6.74 -15.15
C ILE A 64 12.41 5.58 -14.28
N GLU A 65 13.72 5.46 -14.04
CA GLU A 65 14.22 4.48 -13.07
C GLU A 65 13.73 4.80 -11.64
N GLU A 66 13.71 6.08 -11.25
CA GLU A 66 13.14 6.50 -9.97
C GLU A 66 11.62 6.28 -9.90
N GLU A 67 10.87 6.51 -10.99
CA GLU A 67 9.44 6.19 -11.03
C GLU A 67 9.16 4.67 -11.07
N LYS A 68 9.97 3.88 -11.76
CA LYS A 68 9.86 2.40 -11.73
C LYS A 68 10.14 1.86 -10.33
N ILE A 69 11.19 2.32 -9.67
CA ILE A 69 11.50 1.94 -8.28
C ILE A 69 10.37 2.35 -7.33
N LYS A 70 9.74 3.51 -7.54
CA LYS A 70 8.58 3.95 -6.77
C LYS A 70 7.32 3.11 -7.05
N ARG A 71 7.15 2.59 -8.28
CA ARG A 71 6.04 1.71 -8.66
C ARG A 71 6.23 0.26 -8.21
N GLU A 72 7.46 -0.18 -8.00
CA GLU A 72 7.79 -1.55 -7.55
C GLU A 72 7.89 -1.68 -6.02
N GLY A 73 7.79 -0.58 -5.29
CA GLY A 73 7.85 -0.58 -3.83
C GLY A 73 6.58 -1.13 -3.16
N PRO A 74 6.64 -1.41 -1.84
CA PRO A 74 5.55 -2.02 -1.08
C PRO A 74 4.23 -1.28 -1.17
N PHE A 75 4.27 0.06 -1.36
CA PHE A 75 3.08 0.90 -1.52
C PHE A 75 2.69 1.13 -2.99
N ASN A 76 2.84 0.12 -3.84
CA ASN A 76 2.34 0.19 -5.21
C ASN A 76 0.81 0.10 -5.24
N LEU A 77 0.15 1.14 -4.79
CA LEU A 77 -1.31 1.27 -4.72
C LEU A 77 -1.82 2.27 -5.75
N ILE A 78 -3.02 2.04 -6.27
CA ILE A 78 -3.68 3.03 -7.12
C ILE A 78 -3.83 4.34 -6.34
N GLY A 79 -3.33 5.45 -6.88
CA GLY A 79 -3.32 6.75 -6.20
C GLY A 79 -2.11 7.01 -5.29
N TYR A 80 -1.07 6.16 -5.32
CA TYR A 80 0.14 6.30 -4.49
C TYR A 80 0.83 7.66 -4.64
N ASN A 81 0.85 8.23 -5.84
CA ASN A 81 1.39 9.57 -6.15
C ASN A 81 0.34 10.70 -6.09
N GLY A 82 -0.92 10.37 -5.79
CA GLY A 82 -2.04 11.28 -5.74
C GLY A 82 -2.67 11.34 -4.34
N SER A 83 -3.91 10.88 -4.24
CA SER A 83 -4.72 10.94 -3.02
C SER A 83 -4.12 10.19 -1.82
N LEU A 84 -3.37 9.10 -2.05
CA LEU A 84 -2.73 8.33 -0.98
C LEU A 84 -1.34 8.82 -0.59
N LYS A 85 -0.72 9.75 -1.32
CA LYS A 85 0.65 10.19 -1.08
C LYS A 85 0.90 10.60 0.37
N GLY A 86 0.07 11.48 0.90
CA GLY A 86 0.22 11.96 2.29
C GLY A 86 0.00 10.86 3.34
N ALA A 87 -0.90 9.91 3.08
CA ALA A 87 -1.11 8.76 3.97
C ALA A 87 0.09 7.81 3.95
N ILE A 88 0.66 7.56 2.78
CA ILE A 88 1.85 6.73 2.61
C ILE A 88 3.07 7.36 3.32
N GLU A 89 3.28 8.66 3.17
CA GLU A 89 4.39 9.37 3.83
C GLU A 89 4.27 9.27 5.37
N LYS A 90 3.05 9.48 5.91
CA LYS A 90 2.79 9.31 7.35
C LYS A 90 3.02 7.88 7.81
N ALA A 91 2.56 6.88 7.04
CA ALA A 91 2.75 5.47 7.38
C ALA A 91 4.24 5.09 7.39
N LYS A 92 5.01 5.53 6.37
CA LYS A 92 6.46 5.33 6.32
C LYS A 92 7.16 5.97 7.53
N ALA A 93 6.83 7.22 7.85
CA ALA A 93 7.38 7.90 9.02
C ALA A 93 7.05 7.18 10.33
N ALA A 94 5.82 6.68 10.49
CA ALA A 94 5.42 5.93 11.67
C ALA A 94 6.20 4.62 11.82
N ILE A 95 6.45 3.90 10.71
CA ILE A 95 7.20 2.64 10.72
C ILE A 95 8.65 2.84 11.16
N ILE A 96 9.33 3.85 10.61
CA ILE A 96 10.75 4.10 10.91
C ILE A 96 10.99 4.89 12.19
N TYR A 97 9.93 5.28 12.91
CA TYR A 97 10.05 6.09 14.13
C TYR A 97 10.75 5.30 15.25
N PRO A 98 11.85 5.84 15.85
CA PRO A 98 12.56 5.14 16.91
C PRO A 98 11.73 5.06 18.22
N PRO A 99 11.89 4.00 19.03
CA PRO A 99 12.77 2.84 18.83
C PRO A 99 12.12 1.66 18.08
N LYS A 100 10.80 1.59 17.99
CA LYS A 100 10.05 0.40 17.49
C LYS A 100 8.90 0.75 16.54
N GLY A 101 8.91 1.95 15.95
CA GLY A 101 7.77 2.46 15.21
C GLY A 101 6.66 3.02 16.13
N LEU A 102 5.61 3.54 15.53
CA LEU A 102 4.42 4.04 16.21
C LEU A 102 3.22 3.13 15.95
N ASN A 103 2.31 3.08 16.91
CA ASN A 103 0.99 2.52 16.67
C ASN A 103 0.24 3.38 15.66
N VAL A 104 -0.43 2.75 14.69
CA VAL A 104 -1.09 3.44 13.58
C VAL A 104 -2.57 3.08 13.56
N LEU A 105 -3.42 4.10 13.48
CA LEU A 105 -4.84 3.93 13.23
C LEU A 105 -5.14 4.25 11.77
N ILE A 106 -5.68 3.27 11.04
CA ILE A 106 -6.11 3.42 9.64
C ILE A 106 -7.62 3.62 9.62
N THR A 107 -8.07 4.79 9.18
CA THR A 107 -9.49 5.13 9.09
C THR A 107 -9.95 5.24 7.64
N GLY A 108 -11.19 4.89 7.37
CA GLY A 108 -11.80 4.98 6.03
C GLY A 108 -13.04 4.09 5.92
N SER A 109 -13.85 4.33 4.88
CA SER A 109 -15.06 3.54 4.59
C SER A 109 -14.75 2.06 4.38
N THR A 110 -15.76 1.20 4.46
CA THR A 110 -15.60 -0.22 4.14
C THR A 110 -15.21 -0.39 2.67
N GLY A 111 -14.30 -1.34 2.38
CA GLY A 111 -13.87 -1.65 1.01
C GLY A 111 -12.83 -0.72 0.39
N VAL A 112 -12.36 0.33 1.09
CA VAL A 112 -11.37 1.28 0.53
C VAL A 112 -9.92 0.76 0.56
N GLY A 113 -9.68 -0.47 1.01
CA GLY A 113 -8.34 -1.08 1.00
C GLY A 113 -7.52 -0.88 2.28
N LYS A 114 -8.14 -0.69 3.46
CA LYS A 114 -7.43 -0.56 4.75
C LYS A 114 -6.50 -1.74 5.03
N SER A 115 -6.96 -2.97 4.83
CA SER A 115 -6.17 -4.18 5.06
C SER A 115 -5.01 -4.30 4.07
N THR A 116 -5.23 -3.95 2.81
CA THR A 116 -4.16 -3.89 1.79
C THR A 116 -3.11 -2.84 2.16
N PHE A 117 -3.55 -1.69 2.70
CA PHE A 117 -2.63 -0.65 3.15
C PHE A 117 -1.77 -1.13 4.33
N ALA A 118 -2.37 -1.84 5.31
CA ALA A 118 -1.65 -2.44 6.42
C ALA A 118 -0.62 -3.50 5.94
N GLU A 119 -0.97 -4.30 4.93
CA GLU A 119 -0.05 -5.25 4.30
C GLU A 119 1.13 -4.54 3.62
N CYS A 120 0.88 -3.40 2.95
CA CYS A 120 1.95 -2.56 2.39
C CYS A 120 2.88 -2.01 3.48
N MET A 121 2.33 -1.61 4.62
CA MET A 121 3.13 -1.17 5.78
C MET A 121 4.03 -2.30 6.30
N TYR A 122 3.52 -3.52 6.41
CA TYR A 122 4.32 -4.67 6.80
C TYR A 122 5.45 -4.95 5.81
N LYS A 123 5.17 -5.00 4.51
CA LYS A 123 6.18 -5.19 3.46
C LYS A 123 7.27 -4.11 3.52
N TYR A 124 6.88 -2.86 3.73
CA TYR A 124 7.82 -1.75 3.89
C TYR A 124 8.70 -1.90 5.13
N SER A 125 8.14 -2.38 6.25
CA SER A 125 8.89 -2.66 7.48
C SER A 125 9.98 -3.72 7.29
N ILE A 126 9.70 -4.74 6.46
CA ILE A 126 10.68 -5.78 6.08
C ILE A 126 11.77 -5.19 5.17
N GLU A 127 11.38 -4.43 4.13
CA GLU A 127 12.34 -3.84 3.18
C GLU A 127 13.30 -2.86 3.85
N THR A 128 12.80 -2.09 4.80
CA THR A 128 13.62 -1.12 5.55
C THR A 128 14.45 -1.76 6.67
N GLY A 129 14.29 -3.06 6.90
CA GLY A 129 15.00 -3.79 7.95
C GLY A 129 14.54 -3.47 9.38
N ILE A 130 13.43 -2.75 9.55
CA ILE A 130 12.80 -2.51 10.86
C ILE A 130 12.29 -3.83 11.44
N LEU A 131 11.69 -4.67 10.59
CA LEU A 131 11.30 -6.02 10.93
C LEU A 131 12.20 -7.04 10.21
N LYS A 132 12.38 -8.20 10.83
CA LYS A 132 13.06 -9.34 10.20
C LYS A 132 12.18 -9.92 9.09
N LYS A 133 12.80 -10.61 8.12
CA LYS A 133 12.09 -11.25 6.99
C LYS A 133 11.04 -12.29 7.41
N ASP A 134 11.25 -12.92 8.56
CA ASP A 134 10.39 -13.94 9.17
C ASP A 134 9.43 -13.37 10.24
N ALA A 135 9.38 -12.04 10.41
CA ALA A 135 8.48 -11.40 11.35
C ALA A 135 7.01 -11.71 11.04
N ALA A 136 6.22 -11.96 12.07
CA ALA A 136 4.81 -12.29 11.91
C ALA A 136 3.99 -11.07 11.42
N PHE A 137 3.07 -11.30 10.49
CA PHE A 137 1.99 -10.38 10.15
C PHE A 137 0.67 -11.06 10.47
N ILE A 138 0.05 -10.69 11.60
CA ILE A 138 -1.17 -11.31 12.07
C ILE A 138 -2.33 -10.37 11.82
N VAL A 139 -3.36 -10.86 11.13
CA VAL A 139 -4.61 -10.15 10.87
C VAL A 139 -5.70 -10.76 11.74
N PHE A 140 -6.39 -9.93 12.50
CA PHE A 140 -7.48 -10.34 13.34
C PHE A 140 -8.69 -9.42 13.16
N ASN A 141 -9.80 -9.97 12.74
CA ASN A 141 -11.03 -9.23 12.58
C ASN A 141 -11.87 -9.32 13.87
N CYS A 142 -11.99 -8.21 14.58
CA CYS A 142 -12.74 -8.16 15.83
C CYS A 142 -14.25 -8.39 15.63
N ALA A 143 -14.79 -8.15 14.42
CA ALA A 143 -16.21 -8.37 14.14
C ALA A 143 -16.60 -9.84 14.12
N ASP A 144 -15.68 -10.76 13.80
CA ASP A 144 -15.96 -12.19 13.73
C ASP A 144 -16.31 -12.80 15.10
N TYR A 145 -16.01 -12.07 16.17
CA TYR A 145 -16.23 -12.50 17.55
C TYR A 145 -17.13 -11.54 18.34
N SER A 146 -17.84 -10.62 17.66
CA SER A 146 -18.65 -9.57 18.32
C SER A 146 -19.73 -10.13 19.26
N ASP A 147 -20.26 -11.33 18.96
CA ASP A 147 -21.29 -11.99 19.76
C ASP A 147 -20.73 -12.76 20.98
N ASN A 148 -19.39 -12.89 21.08
CA ASN A 148 -18.73 -13.56 22.19
C ASN A 148 -17.48 -12.79 22.66
N PRO A 149 -17.66 -11.74 23.46
CA PRO A 149 -16.56 -10.90 23.96
C PRO A 149 -15.46 -11.69 24.69
N ASN A 150 -15.81 -12.68 25.48
CA ASN A 150 -14.83 -13.50 26.21
C ASN A 150 -13.96 -14.32 25.25
N LEU A 151 -14.55 -14.87 24.18
CA LEU A 151 -13.82 -15.58 23.15
C LEU A 151 -12.87 -14.63 22.40
N LEU A 152 -13.35 -13.44 22.04
CA LEU A 152 -12.55 -12.41 21.41
C LEU A 152 -11.30 -12.08 22.25
N LEU A 153 -11.50 -11.75 23.53
CA LEU A 153 -10.40 -11.42 24.44
C LEU A 153 -9.44 -12.59 24.64
N SER A 154 -9.97 -13.81 24.78
CA SER A 154 -9.15 -15.01 24.93
C SER A 154 -8.30 -15.35 23.71
N GLN A 155 -8.79 -15.06 22.49
CA GLN A 155 -8.00 -15.20 21.27
C GLN A 155 -6.92 -14.13 21.17
N LEU A 156 -7.28 -12.88 21.47
CA LEU A 156 -6.37 -11.75 21.31
C LEU A 156 -5.27 -11.72 22.37
N PHE A 157 -5.63 -11.87 23.66
CA PHE A 157 -4.69 -11.74 24.78
C PHE A 157 -4.25 -13.07 25.39
N GLY A 158 -4.97 -14.16 25.08
CA GLY A 158 -4.74 -15.46 25.71
C GLY A 158 -5.38 -15.60 27.09
N TYR A 159 -5.20 -16.75 27.71
CA TYR A 159 -5.73 -17.04 29.04
C TYR A 159 -4.83 -17.97 29.81
N VAL A 160 -4.96 -17.94 31.16
CA VAL A 160 -4.32 -18.90 32.05
C VAL A 160 -5.27 -20.05 32.37
N LYS A 161 -4.70 -21.18 32.81
CA LYS A 161 -5.47 -22.32 33.29
C LYS A 161 -6.45 -21.87 34.41
N GLY A 162 -7.71 -22.23 34.25
CA GLY A 162 -8.76 -21.89 35.21
C GLY A 162 -9.44 -20.54 34.99
N ALA A 163 -9.08 -19.78 33.98
CA ALA A 163 -9.71 -18.48 33.71
C ALA A 163 -11.23 -18.58 33.45
N PHE A 164 -11.68 -19.68 32.87
CA PHE A 164 -13.11 -19.98 32.65
C PHE A 164 -13.34 -21.49 32.55
N THR A 165 -14.62 -21.91 32.57
CA THR A 165 -14.98 -23.32 32.45
C THR A 165 -14.44 -23.91 31.13
N GLY A 166 -13.57 -24.91 31.21
CA GLY A 166 -12.92 -25.54 30.06
C GLY A 166 -11.49 -25.00 29.80
N ALA A 167 -11.00 -24.03 30.52
CA ALA A 167 -9.60 -23.57 30.44
C ALA A 167 -8.66 -24.55 31.16
N ASN A 168 -8.40 -25.69 30.53
CA ASN A 168 -7.61 -26.78 31.10
C ASN A 168 -6.09 -26.53 31.09
N LYS A 169 -5.62 -25.60 30.29
CA LYS A 169 -4.20 -25.22 30.11
C LYS A 169 -4.07 -23.75 29.79
N ASP A 170 -2.88 -23.22 29.98
CA ASP A 170 -2.53 -21.87 29.51
C ASP A 170 -2.56 -21.81 27.99
N LYS A 171 -3.01 -20.68 27.43
CA LYS A 171 -2.94 -20.38 26.01
C LYS A 171 -2.41 -18.96 25.81
N TYR A 172 -1.41 -18.80 24.95
CA TYR A 172 -1.00 -17.49 24.48
C TYR A 172 -1.97 -16.96 23.43
N GLY A 173 -2.14 -15.67 23.40
CA GLY A 173 -2.99 -14.98 22.42
C GLY A 173 -2.18 -14.43 21.26
N LEU A 174 -2.91 -13.87 20.29
CA LEU A 174 -2.33 -13.30 19.06
C LEU A 174 -1.36 -12.15 19.34
N VAL A 175 -1.55 -11.40 20.45
CA VAL A 175 -0.60 -10.36 20.89
C VAL A 175 0.80 -10.96 21.12
N GLN A 176 0.89 -12.14 21.73
CA GLN A 176 2.15 -12.81 21.95
C GLN A 176 2.74 -13.40 20.66
N GLU A 177 1.89 -13.94 19.80
CA GLU A 177 2.29 -14.50 18.52
C GLU A 177 2.83 -13.43 17.57
N ALA A 178 2.27 -12.20 17.65
CA ALA A 178 2.71 -11.04 16.87
C ALA A 178 3.97 -10.36 17.43
N ASN A 179 4.56 -10.88 18.50
CA ASN A 179 5.74 -10.25 19.12
C ASN A 179 6.89 -10.14 18.12
N ASN A 180 7.49 -8.93 18.02
CA ASN A 180 8.47 -8.54 17.01
C ASN A 180 7.95 -8.59 15.55
N GLY A 181 6.64 -8.51 15.37
CA GLY A 181 5.94 -8.44 14.10
C GLY A 181 4.91 -7.33 14.09
N ILE A 182 3.86 -7.51 13.30
CA ILE A 182 2.71 -6.58 13.24
C ILE A 182 1.43 -7.36 13.55
N LEU A 183 0.63 -6.84 14.47
CA LEU A 183 -0.74 -7.23 14.70
C LEU A 183 -1.68 -6.19 14.08
N PHE A 184 -2.41 -6.58 13.05
CA PHE A 184 -3.42 -5.75 12.42
C PHE A 184 -4.81 -6.16 12.95
N LEU A 185 -5.44 -5.24 13.68
CA LEU A 185 -6.79 -5.40 14.20
C LEU A 185 -7.78 -4.71 13.25
N ASP A 186 -8.54 -5.49 12.50
CA ASP A 186 -9.64 -4.96 11.69
C ASP A 186 -10.89 -4.80 12.55
N GLU A 187 -11.75 -3.83 12.19
CA GLU A 187 -12.98 -3.49 12.91
C GLU A 187 -12.75 -3.31 14.43
N VAL A 188 -11.64 -2.66 14.81
CA VAL A 188 -11.19 -2.50 16.22
C VAL A 188 -12.25 -1.88 17.13
N HIS A 189 -13.21 -1.13 16.58
CA HIS A 189 -14.33 -0.58 17.34
C HIS A 189 -15.29 -1.64 17.91
N ARG A 190 -15.17 -2.89 17.47
CA ARG A 190 -15.92 -4.05 18.01
C ARG A 190 -15.31 -4.63 19.29
N LEU A 191 -14.13 -4.15 19.69
CA LEU A 191 -13.56 -4.56 20.98
C LEU A 191 -14.48 -4.13 22.14
N PRO A 192 -14.79 -5.03 23.11
CA PRO A 192 -15.47 -4.66 24.33
C PRO A 192 -14.62 -3.70 25.16
N ALA A 193 -15.24 -2.96 26.07
CA ALA A 193 -14.54 -1.94 26.90
C ALA A 193 -13.29 -2.50 27.59
N GLU A 194 -13.37 -3.69 28.18
CA GLU A 194 -12.21 -4.35 28.80
C GLU A 194 -11.09 -4.59 27.78
N GLY A 195 -11.42 -5.03 26.56
CA GLY A 195 -10.43 -5.24 25.49
C GLY A 195 -9.78 -3.94 25.02
N GLN A 196 -10.54 -2.84 25.01
CA GLN A 196 -10.00 -1.51 24.72
C GLN A 196 -9.00 -1.06 25.79
N GLU A 197 -9.32 -1.24 27.06
CA GLU A 197 -8.40 -0.92 28.17
C GLU A 197 -7.11 -1.75 28.09
N MET A 198 -7.22 -3.05 27.82
CA MET A 198 -6.07 -3.93 27.66
C MET A 198 -5.22 -3.53 26.45
N LEU A 199 -5.85 -3.13 25.34
CA LEU A 199 -5.16 -2.65 24.16
C LEU A 199 -4.44 -1.32 24.42
N PHE A 200 -5.06 -0.38 25.13
CA PHE A 200 -4.41 0.87 25.55
C PHE A 200 -3.18 0.61 26.41
N LEU A 201 -3.26 -0.30 27.36
CA LEU A 201 -2.13 -0.66 28.22
C LEU A 201 -0.98 -1.27 27.40
N LEU A 202 -1.31 -2.12 26.43
CA LEU A 202 -0.34 -2.68 25.49
C LEU A 202 0.34 -1.60 24.64
N MET A 203 -0.44 -0.66 24.10
CA MET A 203 0.07 0.42 23.25
C MET A 203 0.93 1.43 24.02
N ASP A 204 0.55 1.76 25.26
CA ASP A 204 1.23 2.76 26.10
C ASP A 204 2.50 2.18 26.76
N LYS A 205 2.38 1.02 27.38
CA LYS A 205 3.45 0.43 28.21
C LYS A 205 4.12 -0.80 27.60
N GLY A 206 3.61 -1.32 26.51
CA GLY A 206 4.11 -2.56 25.92
C GLY A 206 3.85 -3.80 26.76
N ILE A 207 2.91 -3.74 27.72
CA ILE A 207 2.55 -4.85 28.61
C ILE A 207 1.07 -5.19 28.45
N TYR A 208 0.73 -6.45 28.63
CA TYR A 208 -0.65 -6.92 28.69
C TYR A 208 -0.79 -8.05 29.69
N ARG A 209 -2.01 -8.34 30.11
CA ARG A 209 -2.34 -9.51 30.93
C ARG A 209 -3.13 -10.53 30.12
N ARG A 210 -2.98 -11.80 30.46
CA ARG A 210 -3.88 -12.88 29.99
C ARG A 210 -5.13 -12.92 30.88
N LEU A 211 -6.22 -13.39 30.35
CA LEU A 211 -7.46 -13.66 31.10
C LEU A 211 -7.27 -14.73 32.17
#